data_df7f7af381632d3167704936c4e072c1
#
_entry.id   df7f7af381632d3167704936c4e072c1
#
_cell.length_a   1.000
_cell.length_b   1.000
_cell.length_c   1.000
_cell.angle_alpha   90.00
_cell.angle_beta   90.00
_cell.angle_gamma   90.00
#
_symmetry.space_group_name_H-M   'P 1'
#
loop_
_entity.id
_entity.type
_entity.pdbx_description
1 polymer ?
#
loop_
_entity_poly.entity_id
_entity_poly.type
_entity_poly.pdbx_seq_one_letter_code
_entity_poly.pdbx_strand_id
1 'polypeptide(L)'
;FNSDEHQIYKLLAFSFEPDFLVSAKEDLLKLEGMAVSSSGDENLELTSVNAQKGIALEAFVKEKGISLLETMAIGDNYNDLSMFKRAGRSVAMGNADDIIKAQCDVVTSANEESGVAKAIWEVLE
;
A
#
# COMPACT_ATOMS: atom_id res chain seq x y z
N PHE A 1 22.52 -17.99 -1.29
CA PHE A 1 21.41 -17.95 -0.36
C PHE A 1 20.77 -19.34 -0.30
N ASN A 2 20.70 -19.96 0.89
CA ASN A 2 20.07 -21.28 1.04
C ASN A 2 18.62 -21.09 1.48
N SER A 3 17.68 -21.33 0.57
CA SER A 3 16.24 -21.17 0.79
C SER A 3 15.66 -22.14 1.82
N ASP A 4 16.36 -23.24 2.10
CA ASP A 4 15.88 -24.26 3.04
C ASP A 4 16.04 -23.85 4.51
N GLU A 5 16.89 -22.85 4.79
CA GLU A 5 17.19 -22.37 6.14
C GLU A 5 16.54 -21.00 6.44
N HIS A 6 16.06 -20.28 5.40
CA HIS A 6 15.56 -18.92 5.54
C HIS A 6 14.27 -18.69 4.77
N GLN A 7 13.31 -18.03 5.39
CA GLN A 7 12.11 -17.53 4.73
C GLN A 7 12.30 -16.05 4.39
N ILE A 8 12.13 -15.71 3.10
CA ILE A 8 12.16 -14.32 2.66
C ILE A 8 10.71 -13.83 2.60
N TYR A 9 10.39 -12.82 3.40
CA TYR A 9 9.07 -12.19 3.43
C TYR A 9 8.96 -10.99 2.49
N LYS A 10 10.06 -10.27 2.31
CA LYS A 10 10.15 -9.09 1.46
C LYS A 10 11.57 -8.94 0.92
N LEU A 11 11.69 -8.53 -0.34
CA LEU A 11 12.91 -8.01 -0.92
C LEU A 11 12.75 -6.51 -1.18
N LEU A 12 13.81 -5.76 -0.94
CA LEU A 12 13.89 -4.33 -1.24
C LEU A 12 15.01 -4.11 -2.27
N ALA A 13 14.65 -3.58 -3.43
CA ALA A 13 15.59 -3.07 -4.40
C ALA A 13 15.66 -1.55 -4.23
N PHE A 14 16.88 -1.01 -4.12
CA PHE A 14 17.12 0.41 -3.89
C PHE A 14 18.04 0.97 -4.97
N SER A 15 17.71 2.13 -5.52
CA SER A 15 18.55 2.85 -6.46
C SER A 15 18.25 4.35 -6.44
N PHE A 16 19.29 5.17 -6.59
CA PHE A 16 19.15 6.61 -6.83
C PHE A 16 18.98 6.96 -8.34
N GLU A 17 18.93 5.95 -9.21
CA GLU A 17 18.71 6.12 -10.64
C GLU A 17 17.26 5.75 -10.98
N PRO A 18 16.35 6.72 -11.21
CA PRO A 18 14.94 6.46 -11.45
C PRO A 18 14.68 5.56 -12.66
N ASP A 19 15.41 5.78 -13.75
CA ASP A 19 15.25 4.99 -14.99
C ASP A 19 15.59 3.51 -14.77
N PHE A 20 16.54 3.22 -13.89
CA PHE A 20 16.88 1.85 -13.51
C PHE A 20 15.72 1.19 -12.76
N LEU A 21 15.09 1.89 -11.82
CA LEU A 21 13.95 1.36 -11.07
C LEU A 21 12.73 1.14 -11.96
N VAL A 22 12.48 2.03 -12.94
CA VAL A 22 11.39 1.86 -13.92
C VAL A 22 11.60 0.59 -14.73
N SER A 23 12.79 0.41 -15.31
CA SER A 23 13.14 -0.78 -16.09
C SER A 23 13.09 -2.06 -15.24
N ALA A 24 13.64 -2.02 -14.04
CA ALA A 24 13.60 -3.15 -13.10
C ALA A 24 12.16 -3.52 -12.73
N LYS A 25 11.28 -2.54 -12.52
CA LYS A 25 9.86 -2.77 -12.21
C LYS A 25 9.16 -3.49 -13.35
N GLU A 26 9.40 -3.10 -14.60
CA GLU A 26 8.82 -3.77 -15.77
C GLU A 26 9.23 -5.24 -15.89
N ASP A 27 10.47 -5.56 -15.55
CA ASP A 27 10.96 -6.95 -15.55
C ASP A 27 10.42 -7.76 -14.37
N LEU A 28 10.36 -7.15 -13.19
CA LEU A 28 9.86 -7.80 -11.98
C LEU A 28 8.36 -8.08 -12.05
N LEU A 29 7.59 -7.23 -12.74
CA LEU A 29 6.15 -7.47 -12.96
C LEU A 29 5.84 -8.69 -13.84
N LYS A 30 6.83 -9.21 -14.57
CA LYS A 30 6.71 -10.45 -15.36
C LYS A 30 6.83 -11.71 -14.51
N LEU A 31 7.29 -11.59 -13.25
CA LEU A 31 7.43 -12.71 -12.33
C LEU A 31 6.09 -13.12 -11.76
N GLU A 32 5.69 -14.36 -11.97
CA GLU A 32 4.46 -14.91 -11.40
C GLU A 32 4.56 -15.04 -9.86
N GLY A 33 3.46 -14.82 -9.17
CA GLY A 33 3.37 -15.01 -7.72
C GLY A 33 3.96 -13.86 -6.89
N MET A 34 4.45 -12.80 -7.54
CA MET A 34 5.05 -11.64 -6.87
C MET A 34 4.21 -10.37 -7.05
N ALA A 35 4.17 -9.57 -6.02
CA ALA A 35 3.66 -8.20 -6.03
C ALA A 35 4.84 -7.24 -5.97
N VAL A 36 4.83 -6.24 -6.85
CA VAL A 36 5.83 -5.16 -6.88
C VAL A 36 5.15 -3.86 -6.50
N SER A 37 5.64 -3.22 -5.47
CA SER A 37 5.18 -1.90 -5.00
C SER A 37 6.37 -1.01 -4.66
N SER A 38 6.12 0.20 -4.22
CA SER A 38 7.14 1.09 -3.66
C SER A 38 6.60 1.78 -2.42
N SER A 39 7.49 2.19 -1.55
CA SER A 39 7.23 3.05 -0.39
C SER A 39 7.94 4.41 -0.50
N GLY A 40 8.51 4.71 -1.65
CA GLY A 40 9.21 5.95 -1.99
C GLY A 40 9.76 5.87 -3.40
N ASP A 41 10.32 6.98 -3.90
CA ASP A 41 10.80 7.10 -5.28
C ASP A 41 12.09 6.30 -5.55
N GLU A 42 12.81 5.91 -4.51
CA GLU A 42 14.13 5.31 -4.60
C GLU A 42 14.11 3.79 -4.37
N ASN A 43 12.93 3.17 -4.27
CA ASN A 43 12.84 1.75 -3.96
C ASN A 43 11.72 1.01 -4.69
N LEU A 44 11.95 -0.29 -4.85
CA LEU A 44 10.92 -1.27 -5.18
C LEU A 44 10.84 -2.31 -4.08
N GLU A 45 9.64 -2.62 -3.67
CA GLU A 45 9.33 -3.66 -2.70
C GLU A 45 8.71 -4.87 -3.41
N LEU A 46 9.32 -6.03 -3.22
CA LEU A 46 8.83 -7.29 -3.76
C LEU A 46 8.32 -8.16 -2.62
N THR A 47 7.06 -8.57 -2.72
CA THR A 47 6.42 -9.47 -1.77
C THR A 47 5.68 -10.57 -2.51
N SER A 48 5.21 -11.59 -1.81
CA SER A 48 4.22 -12.50 -2.40
C SER A 48 2.96 -11.72 -2.80
N VAL A 49 2.30 -12.13 -3.88
CA VAL A 49 0.98 -11.57 -4.27
C VAL A 49 -0.05 -11.68 -3.14
N ASN A 50 0.14 -12.64 -2.23
CA ASN A 50 -0.74 -12.86 -1.07
C ASN A 50 -0.33 -12.03 0.16
N ALA A 51 0.81 -11.34 0.12
CA ALA A 51 1.33 -10.54 1.24
C ALA A 51 1.13 -9.02 1.01
N GLN A 52 -0.02 -8.64 0.48
CA GLN A 52 -0.38 -7.24 0.27
C GLN A 52 -1.20 -6.70 1.44
N LYS A 53 -1.09 -5.40 1.74
CA LYS A 53 -1.85 -4.73 2.81
C LYS A 53 -3.36 -4.96 2.70
N GLY A 54 -3.91 -4.93 1.48
CA GLY A 54 -5.34 -5.15 1.28
C GLY A 54 -5.78 -6.59 1.57
N ILE A 55 -4.94 -7.59 1.29
CA ILE A 55 -5.23 -8.99 1.65
C ILE A 55 -5.17 -9.18 3.15
N ALA A 56 -4.20 -8.55 3.82
CA ALA A 56 -4.10 -8.56 5.27
C ALA A 56 -5.32 -7.89 5.94
N LEU A 57 -5.78 -6.75 5.41
CA LEU A 57 -7.00 -6.09 5.86
C LEU A 57 -8.22 -7.04 5.74
N GLU A 58 -8.41 -7.65 4.59
CA GLU A 58 -9.52 -8.57 4.34
C GLU A 58 -9.51 -9.77 5.29
N ALA A 59 -8.35 -10.37 5.51
CA ALA A 59 -8.20 -11.48 6.46
C ALA A 59 -8.51 -11.05 7.90
N PHE A 60 -8.02 -9.88 8.30
CA PHE A 60 -8.22 -9.33 9.64
C PHE A 60 -9.70 -9.03 9.92
N VAL A 61 -10.38 -8.32 9.03
CA VAL A 61 -11.79 -7.95 9.25
C VAL A 61 -12.70 -9.19 9.22
N LYS A 62 -12.38 -10.17 8.38
CA LYS A 62 -13.08 -11.45 8.34
C LYS A 62 -12.98 -12.19 9.66
N GLU A 63 -11.78 -12.23 10.25
CA GLU A 63 -11.56 -12.83 11.58
C GLU A 63 -12.37 -12.12 12.68
N LYS A 64 -12.52 -10.80 12.56
CA LYS A 64 -13.29 -9.98 13.52
C LYS A 64 -14.79 -9.96 13.27
N GLY A 65 -15.27 -10.55 12.18
CA GLY A 65 -16.68 -10.50 11.80
C GLY A 65 -17.16 -9.11 11.35
N ILE A 66 -16.21 -8.27 10.89
CA ILE A 66 -16.46 -6.90 10.39
C ILE A 66 -16.59 -6.95 8.87
N SER A 67 -17.53 -6.21 8.29
CA SER A 67 -17.62 -6.04 6.84
C SER A 67 -16.52 -5.12 6.32
N LEU A 68 -15.97 -5.40 5.15
CA LEU A 68 -15.05 -4.48 4.46
C LEU A 68 -15.70 -3.10 4.22
N LEU A 69 -17.02 -3.05 4.01
CA LEU A 69 -17.78 -1.80 3.85
C LEU A 69 -17.79 -0.93 5.13
N GLU A 70 -17.49 -1.52 6.27
CA GLU A 70 -17.39 -0.83 7.58
C GLU A 70 -15.94 -0.42 7.90
N THR A 71 -15.04 -0.51 6.93
CA THR A 71 -13.62 -0.17 7.12
C THR A 71 -13.26 1.13 6.42
N MET A 72 -12.33 1.86 7.01
CA MET A 72 -11.66 2.99 6.37
C MET A 72 -10.16 2.70 6.28
N ALA A 73 -9.60 2.86 5.08
CA ALA A 73 -8.17 2.74 4.83
C ALA A 73 -7.57 4.14 4.61
N ILE A 74 -6.49 4.45 5.32
CA ILE A 74 -5.76 5.72 5.19
C ILE A 74 -4.31 5.39 4.80
N GLY A 75 -3.76 6.10 3.83
CA GLY A 75 -2.38 5.89 3.39
C GLY A 75 -1.90 6.97 2.42
N ASP A 76 -0.65 6.86 1.99
CA ASP A 76 0.00 7.85 1.15
C ASP A 76 0.86 7.27 0.02
N ASN A 77 1.06 5.94 -0.03
CA ASN A 77 1.98 5.30 -0.95
C ASN A 77 1.35 4.20 -1.81
N TYR A 78 2.08 3.79 -2.85
CA TYR A 78 1.65 2.77 -3.81
C TYR A 78 1.36 1.40 -3.17
N ASN A 79 2.04 1.06 -2.06
CA ASN A 79 1.77 -0.17 -1.32
C ASN A 79 0.44 -0.15 -0.55
N ASP A 80 -0.23 1.02 -0.43
CA ASP A 80 -1.55 1.19 0.18
C ASP A 80 -2.70 0.95 -0.82
N LEU A 81 -2.44 1.04 -2.12
CA LEU A 81 -3.46 0.91 -3.16
C LEU A 81 -4.29 -0.38 -3.06
N SER A 82 -3.65 -1.49 -2.68
CA SER A 82 -4.34 -2.77 -2.49
C SER A 82 -5.35 -2.73 -1.34
N MET A 83 -5.11 -1.90 -0.33
CA MET A 83 -5.98 -1.68 0.82
C MET A 83 -7.12 -0.71 0.45
N PHE A 84 -6.83 0.38 -0.26
CA PHE A 84 -7.85 1.33 -0.76
C PHE A 84 -8.92 0.65 -1.61
N LYS A 85 -8.51 -0.28 -2.49
CA LYS A 85 -9.43 -1.02 -3.37
C LYS A 85 -10.39 -1.97 -2.63
N ARG A 86 -10.15 -2.28 -1.37
CA ARG A 86 -10.93 -3.25 -0.58
C ARG A 86 -11.73 -2.60 0.53
N ALA A 87 -11.23 -1.52 1.10
CA ALA A 87 -11.93 -0.81 2.17
C ALA A 87 -13.24 -0.20 1.70
N GLY A 88 -14.19 -0.05 2.60
CA GLY A 88 -15.45 0.63 2.35
C GLY A 88 -15.28 2.15 2.14
N ARG A 89 -14.21 2.73 2.67
CA ARG A 89 -13.81 4.12 2.44
C ARG A 89 -12.27 4.20 2.32
N SER A 90 -11.80 4.84 1.28
CA SER A 90 -10.37 5.08 1.04
C SER A 90 -10.04 6.56 1.23
N VAL A 91 -8.96 6.85 1.96
CA VAL A 91 -8.50 8.21 2.28
C VAL A 91 -7.03 8.34 1.94
N ALA A 92 -6.70 9.21 0.98
CA ALA A 92 -5.34 9.58 0.70
C ALA A 92 -4.86 10.70 1.63
N MET A 93 -3.64 10.60 2.11
CA MET A 93 -2.98 11.70 2.83
C MET A 93 -2.66 12.85 1.89
N GLY A 94 -2.68 14.09 2.40
CA GLY A 94 -2.39 15.28 1.61
C GLY A 94 -0.99 15.34 1.00
N ASN A 95 -0.03 14.63 1.59
CA ASN A 95 1.34 14.46 1.08
C ASN A 95 1.50 13.32 0.06
N ALA A 96 0.43 12.57 -0.26
CA ALA A 96 0.48 11.52 -1.27
C ALA A 96 0.63 12.09 -2.69
N ASP A 97 1.13 11.27 -3.62
CA ASP A 97 1.14 11.60 -5.05
C ASP A 97 -0.28 11.80 -5.59
N ASP A 98 -0.41 12.65 -6.60
CA ASP A 98 -1.70 12.93 -7.25
C ASP A 98 -2.32 11.67 -7.88
N ILE A 99 -1.49 10.72 -8.35
CA ILE A 99 -1.95 9.41 -8.86
C ILE A 99 -2.64 8.60 -7.75
N ILE A 100 -2.14 8.66 -6.53
CA ILE A 100 -2.70 7.97 -5.36
C ILE A 100 -3.98 8.68 -4.91
N LYS A 101 -3.95 10.01 -4.79
CA LYS A 101 -5.12 10.83 -4.44
C LYS A 101 -6.30 10.59 -5.37
N ALA A 102 -6.02 10.47 -6.68
CA ALA A 102 -7.06 10.22 -7.69
C ALA A 102 -7.72 8.83 -7.59
N GLN A 103 -7.16 7.90 -6.82
CA GLN A 103 -7.70 6.56 -6.60
C GLN A 103 -8.44 6.39 -5.27
N CYS A 104 -8.57 7.47 -4.49
CA CYS A 104 -9.22 7.46 -3.19
C CYS A 104 -10.53 8.25 -3.20
N ASP A 105 -11.44 7.89 -2.30
CA ASP A 105 -12.74 8.58 -2.16
C ASP A 105 -12.56 9.99 -1.58
N VAL A 106 -11.57 10.17 -0.69
CA VAL A 106 -11.31 11.41 0.02
C VAL A 106 -9.81 11.68 0.11
N VAL A 107 -9.44 12.95 0.13
CA VAL A 107 -8.09 13.42 0.46
C VAL A 107 -8.16 14.20 1.76
N THR A 108 -7.39 13.77 2.77
CA THR A 108 -7.24 14.49 4.03
C THR A 108 -6.00 15.41 4.02
N SER A 109 -5.70 16.06 5.14
CA SER A 109 -4.49 16.86 5.30
C SER A 109 -3.21 16.03 5.25
N ALA A 110 -2.06 16.68 5.12
CA ALA A 110 -0.76 16.04 5.15
C ALA A 110 -0.44 15.41 6.52
N ASN A 111 0.58 14.55 6.54
CA ASN A 111 1.06 13.89 7.76
C ASN A 111 1.48 14.90 8.84
N GLU A 112 2.11 16.01 8.46
CA GLU A 112 2.51 17.10 9.37
C GLU A 112 1.33 17.91 9.92
N GLU A 113 0.15 17.79 9.31
CA GLU A 113 -1.08 18.51 9.67
C GLU A 113 -2.12 17.62 10.37
N SER A 114 -1.71 16.49 10.93
CA SER A 114 -2.58 15.53 11.60
C SER A 114 -3.67 14.93 10.71
N GLY A 115 -3.36 14.68 9.43
CA GLY A 115 -4.33 14.20 8.44
C GLY A 115 -5.07 12.92 8.84
N VAL A 116 -4.39 11.96 9.47
CA VAL A 116 -5.03 10.74 9.99
C VAL A 116 -6.10 11.06 11.03
N ALA A 117 -5.78 11.92 12.00
CA ALA A 117 -6.72 12.32 13.05
C ALA A 117 -7.95 13.02 12.46
N LYS A 118 -7.75 13.93 11.51
CA LYS A 118 -8.84 14.62 10.82
C LYS A 118 -9.76 13.65 10.09
N ALA A 119 -9.20 12.71 9.33
CA ALA A 119 -9.99 11.70 8.62
C ALA A 119 -10.81 10.82 9.57
N ILE A 120 -10.29 10.50 10.76
CA ILE A 120 -11.02 9.74 11.77
C ILE A 120 -12.17 10.57 12.36
N TRP A 121 -11.93 11.83 12.69
CA TRP A 121 -12.96 12.71 13.25
C TRP A 121 -14.12 12.95 12.29
N GLU A 122 -13.87 13.09 11.00
CA GLU A 122 -14.91 13.24 9.96
C GLU A 122 -15.89 12.05 9.89
N VAL A 123 -15.51 10.89 10.39
CA VAL A 123 -16.37 9.68 10.39
C VAL A 123 -17.11 9.52 11.71
N LEU A 124 -16.60 10.14 12.79
CA LEU A 124 -17.18 10.04 14.13
C LEU A 124 -18.23 11.12 14.43
N GLU A 125 -18.28 12.18 13.61
CA GLU A 125 -19.29 13.25 13.68
C GLU A 125 -20.54 12.91 12.89
#